data_cfc685d4181913e7d9a7fbb9417513c5
#
_entry.id   cfc685d4181913e7d9a7fbb9417513c5
#
_cell.length_a   1.000
_cell.length_b   1.000
_cell.length_c   1.000
_cell.angle_alpha   90.00
_cell.angle_beta   90.00
_cell.angle_gamma   90.00
#
_symmetry.space_group_name_H-M   'P 1'
#
loop_
_entity.id
_entity.type
_entity.pdbx_description
1 polymer ?
#
loop_
_entity_poly.entity_id
_entity_poly.type
_entity_poly.pdbx_seq_one_letter_code
_entity_poly.pdbx_strand_id
1 'polypeptide(L)'
;MTSTTQIAEKTPSPPPPAAPDPPRWRGPGSPRILLTGVFGPYGVDDAWGRKENVMELFHNQVTRGQGLASLRLHHRSFGLYFIAENLDAPVTVLDFPTRRRFERELRRGYDVVGISFITPNFAKAREMARLVRRHLPRATLVLGGHGAAIEGVERLIPCDHVVRGEGIGWMRSFLGRPPDAPVRHPVLPVNEGHSIFGVRVPGRAPGILVPGVGCGNACDFCSTSHYFGKRYTPFVPDGRELFRLACHIADRRGDDALFVMDENFLKEKRRALDFLDEMERRRRWLTLHLFSSADSVLDFGVDNLVRLGAHLLWIGVESLTGPRYAKNRGVDFQELVAALRDRGISVLASSILCAEHHTPQNIQQDIDYVVGLEPDLIQFMLLTALPVTALYQDRHDRGLLRRDVPYAEWHGQKLLNWRHPAFGDAEAETVLRAAFRQDYEVNSSSIYRLAETAWRGYATLSRRPGRDECLEARRRQLAERTVCYSDLLPVVARYAVNERERQRALALDRRIEREFGRPGAVRQLRRTAARVLAARWALRVRLVGDMTQPRTLITRYTPGAAAPAAAAAGKPAREDHR
;
A
#
# COMPACT_ATOMS: atom_id res chain seq x y z
N MET A 1 10.87 -11.65 51.57
CA MET A 1 11.55 -10.39 51.17
C MET A 1 11.26 -10.21 49.67
N THR A 2 10.23 -9.44 49.40
CA THR A 2 9.73 -9.16 48.04
C THR A 2 10.44 -7.90 47.54
N SER A 3 11.31 -8.06 46.55
CA SER A 3 11.97 -6.94 45.86
C SER A 3 11.04 -6.37 44.79
N THR A 4 10.50 -5.18 45.03
CA THR A 4 9.69 -4.40 44.10
C THR A 4 10.65 -3.60 43.22
N THR A 5 10.89 -4.04 42.01
CA THR A 5 11.67 -3.28 41.01
C THR A 5 10.80 -2.14 40.50
N GLN A 6 11.07 -0.92 40.92
CA GLN A 6 10.50 0.31 40.36
C GLN A 6 10.96 0.48 38.93
N ILE A 7 10.01 0.43 37.99
CA ILE A 7 10.23 0.83 36.59
C ILE A 7 10.27 2.35 36.58
N ALA A 8 11.44 2.93 36.35
CA ALA A 8 11.61 4.36 36.16
C ALA A 8 10.81 4.83 34.95
N GLU A 9 9.87 5.73 35.15
CA GLU A 9 9.18 6.46 34.07
C GLU A 9 10.23 7.28 33.29
N LYS A 10 10.45 6.88 32.04
CA LYS A 10 11.26 7.67 31.12
C LYS A 10 10.55 8.98 30.82
N THR A 11 11.10 10.07 31.28
CA THR A 11 10.70 11.42 30.87
C THR A 11 10.64 11.51 29.35
N PRO A 12 9.57 12.05 28.74
CA PRO A 12 9.48 12.21 27.31
C PRO A 12 10.61 13.12 26.81
N SER A 13 11.35 12.65 25.83
CA SER A 13 12.38 13.46 25.17
C SER A 13 11.76 14.75 24.63
N PRO A 14 12.45 15.88 24.73
CA PRO A 14 11.95 17.15 24.21
C PRO A 14 11.65 17.00 22.72
N PRO A 15 10.64 17.69 22.20
CA PRO A 15 10.33 17.66 20.78
C PRO A 15 11.56 18.10 19.98
N PRO A 16 11.83 17.46 18.82
CA PRO A 16 12.93 17.90 17.97
C PRO A 16 12.73 19.39 17.63
N PRO A 17 13.82 20.16 17.52
CA PRO A 17 13.72 21.58 17.18
C PRO A 17 12.91 21.74 15.90
N ALA A 18 12.04 22.73 15.87
CA ALA A 18 11.25 23.05 14.68
C ALA A 18 12.20 23.18 13.47
N ALA A 19 11.88 22.49 12.39
CA ALA A 19 12.65 22.64 11.16
C ALA A 19 12.69 24.13 10.81
N PRO A 20 13.85 24.66 10.37
CA PRO A 20 13.93 26.08 9.97
C PRO A 20 12.89 26.34 8.87
N ASP A 21 12.32 27.54 8.90
CA ASP A 21 11.36 27.98 7.89
C ASP A 21 11.92 27.70 6.49
N PRO A 22 11.14 27.07 5.57
CA PRO A 22 11.62 26.82 4.23
C PRO A 22 11.96 28.14 3.52
N PRO A 23 13.04 28.18 2.76
CA PRO A 23 13.37 29.36 1.99
C PRO A 23 12.22 29.67 1.04
N ARG A 24 11.85 30.93 0.93
CA ARG A 24 10.75 31.39 0.05
C ARG A 24 11.20 31.45 -1.40
N TRP A 25 10.27 31.11 -2.30
CA TRP A 25 10.44 31.34 -3.73
C TRP A 25 10.75 32.83 -4.01
N ARG A 26 11.82 33.08 -4.75
CA ARG A 26 12.31 34.44 -5.06
C ARG A 26 12.23 34.79 -6.54
N GLY A 27 11.75 33.87 -7.38
CA GLY A 27 11.59 34.13 -8.81
C GLY A 27 10.40 35.04 -9.15
N PRO A 28 10.31 35.55 -10.38
CA PRO A 28 9.17 36.35 -10.80
C PRO A 28 7.91 35.52 -10.92
N GLY A 29 6.82 36.02 -10.38
CA GLY A 29 5.49 35.40 -10.47
C GLY A 29 5.35 34.03 -9.81
N SER A 30 4.34 33.28 -10.21
CA SER A 30 4.09 31.93 -9.71
C SER A 30 4.93 30.90 -10.49
N PRO A 31 5.76 30.05 -9.84
CA PRO A 31 6.63 29.12 -10.52
C PRO A 31 5.85 28.01 -11.23
N ARG A 32 6.37 27.54 -12.35
CA ARG A 32 5.94 26.31 -13.00
C ARG A 32 6.59 25.12 -12.31
N ILE A 33 5.79 24.22 -11.75
CA ILE A 33 6.26 23.14 -10.90
C ILE A 33 6.06 21.79 -11.59
N LEU A 34 7.09 20.94 -11.58
CA LEU A 34 7.01 19.52 -11.93
C LEU A 34 7.16 18.68 -10.66
N LEU A 35 6.16 17.87 -10.35
CA LEU A 35 6.23 16.86 -9.29
C LEU A 35 6.28 15.47 -9.92
N THR A 36 7.22 14.61 -9.52
CA THR A 36 7.38 13.30 -10.13
C THR A 36 7.80 12.22 -9.14
N GLY A 37 7.31 10.99 -9.37
CA GLY A 37 7.92 9.78 -8.84
C GLY A 37 9.14 9.37 -9.68
N VAL A 38 9.81 8.28 -9.30
CA VAL A 38 10.97 7.78 -10.07
C VAL A 38 10.54 7.09 -11.37
N PHE A 39 11.47 7.01 -12.33
CA PHE A 39 11.19 6.35 -13.60
C PHE A 39 11.19 4.82 -13.50
N GLY A 40 10.39 4.16 -14.37
CA GLY A 40 10.42 2.72 -14.60
C GLY A 40 11.48 2.28 -15.63
N PRO A 41 11.58 0.98 -15.96
CA PRO A 41 10.64 -0.07 -15.60
C PRO A 41 10.68 -0.46 -14.13
N TYR A 42 9.61 -1.12 -13.66
CA TYR A 42 9.51 -1.66 -12.30
C TYR A 42 9.50 -3.19 -12.36
N GLY A 43 9.93 -3.85 -11.28
CA GLY A 43 9.97 -5.31 -11.21
C GLY A 43 11.06 -5.95 -12.07
N VAL A 44 12.16 -5.25 -12.34
CA VAL A 44 13.32 -5.78 -13.08
C VAL A 44 14.63 -5.49 -12.35
N ASP A 45 15.59 -6.39 -12.54
CA ASP A 45 16.98 -6.15 -12.15
C ASP A 45 17.66 -5.38 -13.27
N ASP A 46 18.06 -4.15 -12.98
CA ASP A 46 18.83 -3.30 -13.89
C ASP A 46 19.84 -2.43 -13.11
N ALA A 47 20.55 -1.55 -13.79
CA ALA A 47 21.51 -0.66 -13.17
C ALA A 47 20.89 0.36 -12.18
N TRP A 48 19.56 0.52 -12.19
CA TRP A 48 18.85 1.52 -11.42
C TRP A 48 17.93 0.95 -10.34
N GLY A 49 17.68 -0.33 -10.35
CA GLY A 49 16.78 -0.96 -9.39
C GLY A 49 16.75 -2.48 -9.49
N ARG A 50 16.00 -3.08 -8.61
CA ARG A 50 15.90 -4.53 -8.46
C ARG A 50 14.53 -5.02 -8.91
N LYS A 51 14.45 -6.31 -9.25
CA LYS A 51 13.20 -6.99 -9.60
C LYS A 51 12.19 -6.95 -8.45
N GLU A 52 12.67 -7.01 -7.24
CA GLU A 52 11.89 -6.91 -5.99
C GLU A 52 11.56 -5.46 -5.62
N ASN A 53 11.47 -4.57 -6.57
CA ASN A 53 11.15 -3.17 -6.30
C ASN A 53 9.74 -3.02 -5.70
N VAL A 54 9.65 -2.27 -4.60
CA VAL A 54 8.43 -2.05 -3.82
C VAL A 54 7.31 -1.29 -4.53
N MET A 55 7.56 -0.76 -5.72
CA MET A 55 6.50 -0.13 -6.53
C MET A 55 5.43 -1.13 -7.01
N GLU A 56 5.73 -2.43 -6.98
CA GLU A 56 4.78 -3.53 -7.25
C GLU A 56 4.50 -4.33 -5.97
N LEU A 57 3.87 -3.69 -4.99
CA LEU A 57 3.67 -4.22 -3.65
C LEU A 57 3.08 -5.64 -3.62
N PHE A 58 1.98 -5.87 -4.34
CA PHE A 58 1.29 -7.16 -4.27
C PHE A 58 2.08 -8.28 -4.95
N HIS A 59 2.68 -8.04 -6.10
CA HIS A 59 3.43 -9.07 -6.80
C HIS A 59 4.66 -9.55 -6.03
N ASN A 60 5.44 -8.62 -5.51
CA ASN A 60 6.74 -8.94 -4.92
C ASN A 60 6.71 -9.11 -3.40
N GLN A 61 5.74 -8.52 -2.72
CA GLN A 61 5.74 -8.48 -1.25
C GLN A 61 4.57 -9.22 -0.59
N VAL A 62 3.50 -9.51 -1.31
CA VAL A 62 2.28 -10.10 -0.75
C VAL A 62 1.91 -11.42 -1.43
N THR A 63 1.94 -11.48 -2.75
CA THR A 63 1.60 -12.70 -3.51
C THR A 63 2.83 -13.31 -4.18
N ARG A 64 4.02 -13.10 -3.61
CA ARG A 64 5.27 -13.66 -4.11
C ARG A 64 5.19 -15.19 -4.18
N GLY A 65 5.66 -15.73 -5.28
CA GLY A 65 5.69 -17.18 -5.48
C GLY A 65 4.38 -17.82 -5.96
N GLN A 66 3.26 -17.08 -6.00
CA GLN A 66 1.98 -17.62 -6.45
C GLN A 66 1.84 -17.68 -8.00
N GLY A 67 2.90 -17.40 -8.73
CA GLY A 67 2.92 -17.53 -10.20
C GLY A 67 1.82 -16.71 -10.88
N LEU A 68 0.95 -17.38 -11.65
CA LEU A 68 -0.17 -16.73 -12.34
C LEU A 68 -1.21 -16.12 -11.40
N ALA A 69 -1.33 -16.61 -10.18
CA ALA A 69 -2.24 -16.09 -9.18
C ALA A 69 -1.69 -14.85 -8.47
N SER A 70 -0.46 -14.42 -8.76
CA SER A 70 0.11 -13.21 -8.21
C SER A 70 -0.64 -11.97 -8.69
N LEU A 71 -1.04 -11.14 -7.74
CA LEU A 71 -1.72 -9.88 -8.01
C LEU A 71 -0.68 -8.81 -8.39
N ARG A 72 -1.00 -7.98 -9.39
CA ARG A 72 -0.14 -6.88 -9.84
C ARG A 72 -0.88 -5.56 -9.74
N LEU A 73 -0.44 -4.72 -8.84
CA LEU A 73 -1.01 -3.40 -8.58
C LEU A 73 0.11 -2.35 -8.48
N HIS A 74 -0.01 -1.29 -9.27
CA HIS A 74 0.88 -0.14 -9.19
C HIS A 74 0.11 1.02 -8.56
N HIS A 75 0.40 1.30 -7.30
CA HIS A 75 -0.23 2.41 -6.59
C HIS A 75 0.28 3.74 -7.12
N ARG A 76 -0.64 4.69 -7.32
CA ARG A 76 -0.27 6.06 -7.66
C ARG A 76 0.57 6.70 -6.55
N SER A 77 1.44 7.60 -6.94
CA SER A 77 2.21 8.44 -6.01
C SER A 77 1.32 9.53 -5.42
N PHE A 78 0.28 9.13 -4.67
CA PHE A 78 -0.82 10.00 -4.22
C PHE A 78 -0.34 11.26 -3.50
N GLY A 79 0.76 11.20 -2.72
CA GLY A 79 1.33 12.37 -2.05
C GLY A 79 1.66 13.53 -3.01
N LEU A 80 2.09 13.21 -4.25
CA LEU A 80 2.35 14.23 -5.27
C LEU A 80 1.08 14.93 -5.73
N TYR A 81 -0.02 14.18 -5.87
CA TYR A 81 -1.31 14.74 -6.24
C TYR A 81 -1.91 15.58 -5.11
N PHE A 82 -1.71 15.16 -3.84
CA PHE A 82 -2.10 15.98 -2.68
C PHE A 82 -1.35 17.30 -2.64
N ILE A 83 -0.03 17.28 -2.85
CA ILE A 83 0.74 18.52 -2.94
C ILE A 83 0.19 19.40 -4.07
N ALA A 84 0.04 18.84 -5.29
CA ALA A 84 -0.42 19.60 -6.45
C ALA A 84 -1.80 20.25 -6.25
N GLU A 85 -2.76 19.50 -5.65
CA GLU A 85 -4.11 20.00 -5.36
C GLU A 85 -4.12 21.17 -4.38
N ASN A 86 -3.08 21.26 -3.55
CA ASN A 86 -2.99 22.21 -2.45
C ASN A 86 -2.07 23.41 -2.74
N LEU A 87 -1.64 23.58 -3.99
CA LEU A 87 -0.82 24.71 -4.42
C LEU A 87 -1.58 25.64 -5.37
N ASP A 88 -1.37 26.95 -5.22
CA ASP A 88 -1.89 27.98 -6.11
C ASP A 88 -0.83 28.35 -7.16
N ALA A 89 -0.32 27.34 -7.87
CA ALA A 89 0.69 27.46 -8.92
C ALA A 89 0.40 26.47 -10.06
N PRO A 90 0.91 26.68 -11.28
CA PRO A 90 0.85 25.69 -12.34
C PRO A 90 1.70 24.46 -11.98
N VAL A 91 1.05 23.32 -11.69
CA VAL A 91 1.72 22.08 -11.30
C VAL A 91 1.47 20.99 -12.34
N THR A 92 2.53 20.31 -12.75
CA THR A 92 2.44 19.06 -13.51
C THR A 92 2.85 17.91 -12.60
N VAL A 93 1.97 16.92 -12.43
CA VAL A 93 2.30 15.64 -11.79
C VAL A 93 2.62 14.63 -12.88
N LEU A 94 3.82 14.04 -12.80
CA LEU A 94 4.31 13.01 -13.71
C LEU A 94 4.48 11.71 -12.91
N ASP A 95 3.53 10.79 -13.07
CA ASP A 95 3.54 9.50 -12.37
C ASP A 95 3.88 8.35 -13.35
N PHE A 96 4.58 7.36 -12.86
CA PHE A 96 5.13 6.23 -13.63
C PHE A 96 5.89 6.63 -14.90
N PRO A 97 6.80 7.64 -14.89
CA PRO A 97 7.51 8.01 -16.09
C PRO A 97 8.42 6.89 -16.59
N THR A 98 8.63 6.82 -17.90
CA THR A 98 9.86 6.24 -18.43
C THR A 98 10.96 7.31 -18.38
N ARG A 99 12.24 6.91 -18.39
CA ARG A 99 13.36 7.85 -18.43
C ARG A 99 13.23 8.85 -19.61
N ARG A 100 12.91 8.33 -20.81
CA ARG A 100 12.69 9.16 -22.02
C ARG A 100 11.51 10.14 -21.87
N ARG A 101 10.43 9.72 -21.19
CA ARG A 101 9.28 10.60 -20.96
C ARG A 101 9.62 11.71 -19.97
N PHE A 102 10.37 11.39 -18.93
CA PHE A 102 10.86 12.38 -17.97
C PHE A 102 11.72 13.43 -18.65
N GLU A 103 12.74 13.04 -19.44
CA GLU A 103 13.59 13.96 -20.19
C GLU A 103 12.79 14.83 -21.16
N ARG A 104 11.79 14.26 -21.85
CA ARG A 104 10.90 15.03 -22.73
C ARG A 104 10.08 16.06 -21.96
N GLU A 105 9.63 15.73 -20.75
CA GLU A 105 8.86 16.65 -19.93
C GLU A 105 9.75 17.79 -19.41
N LEU A 106 10.99 17.52 -19.00
CA LEU A 106 11.94 18.56 -18.57
C LEU A 106 12.18 19.64 -19.64
N ARG A 107 12.19 19.27 -20.92
CA ARG A 107 12.39 20.24 -22.04
C ARG A 107 11.25 21.25 -22.19
N ARG A 108 10.13 21.07 -21.47
CA ARG A 108 9.02 22.05 -21.45
C ARG A 108 9.32 23.26 -20.56
N GLY A 109 10.39 23.20 -19.77
CA GLY A 109 10.78 24.24 -18.84
C GLY A 109 9.94 24.23 -17.56
N TYR A 110 10.63 24.18 -16.43
CA TYR A 110 10.05 24.24 -15.08
C TYR A 110 11.00 25.04 -14.20
N ASP A 111 10.41 25.81 -13.27
CA ASP A 111 11.17 26.61 -12.30
C ASP A 111 11.50 25.80 -11.05
N VAL A 112 10.63 24.84 -10.72
CA VAL A 112 10.77 23.94 -9.57
C VAL A 112 10.51 22.50 -10.01
N VAL A 113 11.38 21.58 -9.60
CA VAL A 113 11.21 20.13 -9.83
C VAL A 113 11.25 19.41 -8.49
N GLY A 114 10.16 18.74 -8.12
CA GLY A 114 10.07 17.89 -6.93
C GLY A 114 10.15 16.42 -7.31
N ILE A 115 11.11 15.68 -6.73
CA ILE A 115 11.26 14.23 -6.92
C ILE A 115 10.90 13.53 -5.61
N SER A 116 9.85 12.71 -5.63
CA SER A 116 9.47 11.85 -4.52
C SER A 116 10.00 10.44 -4.73
N PHE A 117 10.69 9.88 -3.73
CA PHE A 117 11.25 8.54 -3.81
C PHE A 117 11.28 7.85 -2.44
N ILE A 118 11.44 6.53 -2.46
CA ILE A 118 11.70 5.69 -1.29
C ILE A 118 13.15 5.23 -1.30
N THR A 119 13.66 4.77 -0.17
CA THR A 119 15.07 4.37 -0.03
C THR A 119 15.56 3.44 -1.15
N PRO A 120 14.85 2.36 -1.55
CA PRO A 120 15.31 1.49 -2.63
C PRO A 120 15.42 2.18 -4.00
N ASN A 121 14.77 3.31 -4.19
CA ASN A 121 14.80 4.05 -5.44
C ASN A 121 15.88 5.14 -5.49
N PHE A 122 16.81 5.15 -4.55
CA PHE A 122 17.88 6.14 -4.45
C PHE A 122 18.66 6.34 -5.75
N ALA A 123 19.07 5.25 -6.41
CA ALA A 123 19.86 5.34 -7.66
C ALA A 123 19.08 6.02 -8.79
N LYS A 124 17.78 5.72 -8.91
CA LYS A 124 16.88 6.36 -9.88
C LYS A 124 16.68 7.83 -9.57
N ALA A 125 16.43 8.19 -8.30
CA ALA A 125 16.29 9.58 -7.87
C ALA A 125 17.56 10.40 -8.15
N ARG A 126 18.74 9.83 -7.89
CA ARG A 126 20.04 10.45 -8.19
C ARG A 126 20.23 10.69 -9.68
N GLU A 127 19.88 9.73 -10.53
CA GLU A 127 19.95 9.92 -11.99
C GLU A 127 18.95 10.99 -12.46
N MET A 128 17.73 11.00 -11.94
CA MET A 128 16.74 12.04 -12.27
C MET A 128 17.22 13.42 -11.87
N ALA A 129 17.84 13.56 -10.70
CA ALA A 129 18.44 14.82 -10.25
C ALA A 129 19.53 15.30 -11.20
N ARG A 130 20.40 14.40 -11.68
CA ARG A 130 21.41 14.73 -12.70
C ARG A 130 20.79 15.19 -14.02
N LEU A 131 19.70 14.55 -14.45
CA LEU A 131 18.96 14.95 -15.65
C LEU A 131 18.32 16.32 -15.47
N VAL A 132 17.76 16.63 -14.30
CA VAL A 132 17.23 17.98 -13.99
C VAL A 132 18.35 19.02 -14.11
N ARG A 133 19.51 18.80 -13.49
CA ARG A 133 20.65 19.74 -13.58
C ARG A 133 21.15 19.94 -14.99
N ARG A 134 21.12 18.89 -15.82
CA ARG A 134 21.52 18.96 -17.24
C ARG A 134 20.55 19.77 -18.09
N HIS A 135 19.24 19.53 -17.93
CA HIS A 135 18.20 20.12 -18.77
C HIS A 135 17.68 21.47 -18.25
N LEU A 136 17.68 21.64 -16.93
CA LEU A 136 17.13 22.79 -16.21
C LEU A 136 18.12 23.26 -15.11
N PRO A 137 19.31 23.77 -15.46
CA PRO A 137 20.35 24.06 -14.49
C PRO A 137 19.97 25.12 -13.44
N ARG A 138 18.98 25.97 -13.76
CA ARG A 138 18.50 27.04 -12.87
C ARG A 138 17.26 26.66 -12.06
N ALA A 139 16.63 25.48 -12.33
CA ALA A 139 15.46 25.05 -11.61
C ALA A 139 15.81 24.68 -10.17
N THR A 140 14.94 25.07 -9.25
CA THR A 140 15.03 24.60 -7.85
C THR A 140 14.64 23.13 -7.79
N LEU A 141 15.55 22.29 -7.31
CA LEU A 141 15.35 20.85 -7.18
C LEU A 141 15.07 20.47 -5.73
N VAL A 142 13.89 19.89 -5.49
CA VAL A 142 13.40 19.49 -4.19
C VAL A 142 13.31 17.96 -4.13
N LEU A 143 13.87 17.34 -3.10
CA LEU A 143 13.73 15.91 -2.81
C LEU A 143 12.70 15.71 -1.71
N GLY A 144 11.84 14.71 -1.87
CA GLY A 144 10.82 14.34 -0.88
C GLY A 144 10.54 12.83 -0.86
N GLY A 145 9.56 12.43 -0.05
CA GLY A 145 9.22 11.03 0.19
C GLY A 145 10.17 10.37 1.19
N HIS A 146 9.90 9.10 1.54
CA HIS A 146 10.68 8.40 2.57
C HIS A 146 12.18 8.28 2.28
N GLY A 147 12.59 8.32 1.01
CA GLY A 147 14.01 8.35 0.61
C GLY A 147 14.74 9.63 1.02
N ALA A 148 14.01 10.72 1.27
CA ALA A 148 14.57 11.96 1.82
C ALA A 148 15.10 11.80 3.26
N ALA A 149 14.72 10.72 3.93
CA ALA A 149 15.23 10.36 5.26
C ALA A 149 16.64 9.77 5.27
N ILE A 150 17.19 9.41 4.12
CA ILE A 150 18.58 8.94 4.01
C ILE A 150 19.50 10.02 4.60
N GLU A 151 20.38 9.59 5.50
CA GLU A 151 21.33 10.48 6.16
C GLU A 151 22.27 11.13 5.13
N GLY A 152 22.36 12.47 5.16
CA GLY A 152 23.20 13.23 4.23
C GLY A 152 22.79 13.11 2.77
N VAL A 153 21.52 12.80 2.47
CA VAL A 153 21.02 12.65 1.10
C VAL A 153 21.29 13.87 0.22
N GLU A 154 21.34 15.05 0.80
CA GLU A 154 21.68 16.32 0.15
C GLU A 154 23.13 16.37 -0.37
N ARG A 155 24.02 15.55 0.20
CA ARG A 155 25.41 15.39 -0.28
C ARG A 155 25.55 14.28 -1.34
N LEU A 156 24.57 13.36 -1.37
CA LEU A 156 24.58 12.18 -2.22
C LEU A 156 23.82 12.40 -3.54
N ILE A 157 22.81 13.27 -3.52
CA ILE A 157 21.98 13.63 -4.68
C ILE A 157 22.02 15.16 -4.83
N PRO A 158 22.40 15.70 -6.02
CA PRO A 158 22.44 17.14 -6.23
C PRO A 158 21.02 17.73 -6.15
N CYS A 159 20.72 18.46 -5.08
CA CYS A 159 19.43 19.11 -4.85
C CYS A 159 19.63 20.45 -4.12
N ASP A 160 18.59 21.27 -4.11
CA ASP A 160 18.59 22.54 -3.37
C ASP A 160 17.90 22.39 -2.02
N HIS A 161 16.86 21.54 -1.95
CA HIS A 161 16.10 21.29 -0.73
C HIS A 161 15.76 19.83 -0.53
N VAL A 162 15.71 19.41 0.73
CA VAL A 162 15.25 18.08 1.15
C VAL A 162 14.07 18.27 2.13
N VAL A 163 12.92 17.71 1.77
CA VAL A 163 11.69 17.79 2.57
C VAL A 163 11.48 16.47 3.29
N ARG A 164 11.51 16.51 4.61
CA ARG A 164 11.23 15.37 5.50
C ARG A 164 9.90 15.61 6.21
N GLY A 165 9.03 14.60 6.24
CA GLY A 165 7.69 14.71 6.79
C GLY A 165 6.64 15.15 5.77
N GLU A 166 5.67 15.94 6.20
CA GLU A 166 4.54 16.38 5.42
C GLU A 166 4.95 17.45 4.39
N GLY A 167 4.65 17.22 3.12
CA GLY A 167 5.13 18.06 2.03
C GLY A 167 4.19 19.18 1.60
N ILE A 168 2.91 19.17 1.98
CA ILE A 168 1.93 20.20 1.56
C ILE A 168 2.26 21.51 2.24
N GLY A 169 2.39 21.49 3.57
CA GLY A 169 2.73 22.67 4.38
C GLY A 169 4.09 23.26 3.98
N TRP A 170 5.08 22.37 3.74
CA TRP A 170 6.39 22.83 3.28
C TRP A 170 6.32 23.56 1.95
N MET A 171 5.65 22.97 0.95
CA MET A 171 5.53 23.60 -0.39
C MET A 171 4.70 24.89 -0.34
N ARG A 172 3.65 24.94 0.49
CA ARG A 172 2.90 26.19 0.73
C ARG A 172 3.81 27.29 1.28
N SER A 173 4.56 26.99 2.35
CA SER A 173 5.51 27.94 2.94
C SER A 173 6.57 28.40 1.94
N PHE A 174 7.10 27.47 1.12
CA PHE A 174 8.04 27.78 0.05
C PHE A 174 7.45 28.78 -0.96
N LEU A 175 6.15 28.67 -1.27
CA LEU A 175 5.44 29.62 -2.14
C LEU A 175 4.91 30.86 -1.40
N GLY A 176 5.28 31.06 -0.15
CA GLY A 176 4.80 32.20 0.66
C GLY A 176 3.33 32.14 1.05
N ARG A 177 2.77 30.92 1.13
CA ARG A 177 1.36 30.67 1.55
C ARG A 177 1.31 30.07 2.94
N PRO A 178 0.17 30.20 3.66
CA PRO A 178 -0.01 29.59 4.99
C PRO A 178 0.14 28.06 4.95
N PRO A 179 1.06 27.47 5.74
CA PRO A 179 1.30 26.03 5.73
C PRO A 179 0.13 25.21 6.30
N ASP A 180 -0.59 25.78 7.24
CA ASP A 180 -1.64 25.18 8.06
C ASP A 180 -3.05 25.35 7.49
N ALA A 181 -3.18 25.94 6.29
CA ALA A 181 -4.47 26.04 5.62
C ALA A 181 -5.09 24.64 5.40
N PRO A 182 -6.44 24.49 5.46
CA PRO A 182 -7.12 23.21 5.29
C PRO A 182 -6.65 22.46 4.05
N VAL A 183 -6.47 21.13 4.18
CA VAL A 183 -6.01 20.28 3.08
C VAL A 183 -7.17 19.96 2.15
N ARG A 184 -7.05 20.32 0.87
CA ARG A 184 -7.98 19.90 -0.18
C ARG A 184 -7.62 18.47 -0.61
N HIS A 185 -8.61 17.58 -0.61
CA HIS A 185 -8.43 16.17 -0.97
C HIS A 185 -8.67 15.98 -2.47
N PRO A 186 -7.69 15.48 -3.25
CA PRO A 186 -7.88 15.18 -4.67
C PRO A 186 -8.77 13.95 -4.87
N VAL A 187 -9.53 13.91 -5.96
CA VAL A 187 -10.33 12.73 -6.35
C VAL A 187 -9.50 11.84 -7.27
N LEU A 188 -8.98 10.75 -6.73
CA LEU A 188 -8.06 9.84 -7.42
C LEU A 188 -8.47 8.37 -7.26
N PRO A 189 -8.15 7.49 -8.23
CA PRO A 189 -8.09 6.05 -7.99
C PRO A 189 -6.80 5.68 -7.27
N VAL A 190 -6.83 4.62 -6.49
CA VAL A 190 -5.63 4.07 -5.82
C VAL A 190 -4.59 3.57 -6.82
N ASN A 191 -5.02 3.06 -7.96
CA ASN A 191 -4.16 2.55 -9.03
C ASN A 191 -4.81 2.78 -10.42
N GLU A 192 -4.12 2.40 -11.50
CA GLU A 192 -4.59 2.54 -12.88
C GLU A 192 -5.55 1.41 -13.33
N GLY A 193 -6.12 0.67 -12.40
CA GLY A 193 -6.96 -0.49 -12.64
C GLY A 193 -6.23 -1.80 -12.36
N HIS A 194 -7.02 -2.86 -12.21
CA HIS A 194 -6.49 -4.18 -11.95
C HIS A 194 -5.99 -4.81 -13.25
N SER A 195 -4.81 -5.39 -13.22
CA SER A 195 -4.32 -6.25 -14.28
C SER A 195 -4.38 -7.70 -13.81
N ILE A 196 -5.25 -8.48 -14.40
CA ILE A 196 -5.32 -9.92 -14.19
C ILE A 196 -4.76 -10.59 -15.46
N PHE A 197 -3.77 -11.45 -15.29
CA PHE A 197 -3.09 -12.12 -16.40
C PHE A 197 -2.57 -11.15 -17.48
N GLY A 198 -2.01 -10.03 -17.05
CA GLY A 198 -1.43 -9.02 -17.94
C GLY A 198 -2.43 -8.23 -18.78
N VAL A 199 -3.72 -8.42 -18.57
CA VAL A 199 -4.78 -7.68 -19.25
C VAL A 199 -5.50 -6.81 -18.23
N ARG A 200 -5.72 -5.54 -18.58
CA ARG A 200 -6.58 -4.67 -17.77
C ARG A 200 -7.99 -5.24 -17.74
N VAL A 201 -8.45 -5.56 -16.55
CA VAL A 201 -9.83 -5.97 -16.35
C VAL A 201 -10.70 -4.72 -16.37
N PRO A 202 -11.78 -4.70 -17.16
CA PRO A 202 -12.76 -3.65 -17.08
C PRO A 202 -13.31 -3.60 -15.66
N GLY A 203 -13.13 -2.50 -14.99
CA GLY A 203 -13.56 -2.28 -13.61
C GLY A 203 -12.96 -0.97 -13.11
N ARG A 204 -13.60 -0.37 -12.14
CA ARG A 204 -13.12 0.86 -11.54
C ARG A 204 -12.19 0.48 -10.37
N ALA A 205 -11.01 1.09 -10.33
CA ALA A 205 -10.17 0.99 -9.15
C ALA A 205 -10.80 1.76 -8.00
N PRO A 206 -10.71 1.28 -6.75
CA PRO A 206 -11.20 2.00 -5.59
C PRO A 206 -10.70 3.45 -5.56
N GLY A 207 -11.54 4.36 -5.10
CA GLY A 207 -11.11 5.73 -4.80
C GLY A 207 -10.12 5.72 -3.63
N ILE A 208 -9.14 6.63 -3.63
CA ILE A 208 -8.27 6.81 -2.47
C ILE A 208 -8.93 7.79 -1.50
N LEU A 209 -8.90 7.46 -0.21
CA LEU A 209 -9.30 8.35 0.90
C LEU A 209 -8.13 8.46 1.88
N VAL A 210 -7.66 9.67 2.13
CA VAL A 210 -6.54 9.95 3.06
C VAL A 210 -7.04 10.83 4.19
N PRO A 211 -7.45 10.25 5.32
CA PRO A 211 -7.95 11.01 6.47
C PRO A 211 -6.88 11.84 7.18
N GLY A 212 -5.63 11.42 7.05
CA GLY A 212 -4.45 12.03 7.67
C GLY A 212 -3.20 11.24 7.36
N VAL A 213 -2.07 11.60 7.97
CA VAL A 213 -0.78 10.95 7.79
C VAL A 213 -0.05 10.70 9.11
N GLY A 214 0.77 9.66 9.15
CA GLY A 214 1.54 9.27 10.32
C GLY A 214 0.80 8.31 11.26
N CYS A 215 1.49 7.88 12.33
CA CYS A 215 0.95 6.95 13.33
C CYS A 215 1.65 7.14 14.66
N GLY A 216 0.88 7.20 15.76
CA GLY A 216 1.38 7.38 17.12
C GLY A 216 1.88 6.10 17.80
N ASN A 217 1.79 4.92 17.17
CA ASN A 217 2.22 3.65 17.80
C ASN A 217 3.74 3.55 18.02
N ALA A 218 4.54 4.36 17.32
CA ALA A 218 5.98 4.48 17.50
C ALA A 218 6.77 3.15 17.44
N CYS A 219 6.27 2.16 16.67
CA CYS A 219 6.99 0.90 16.47
C CYS A 219 8.40 1.18 15.96
N ASP A 220 9.41 0.57 16.58
CA ASP A 220 10.84 0.87 16.38
C ASP A 220 11.33 0.70 14.94
N PHE A 221 10.75 -0.24 14.19
CA PHE A 221 11.05 -0.53 12.78
C PHE A 221 10.25 0.30 11.77
N CYS A 222 9.17 0.97 12.21
CA CYS A 222 8.21 1.57 11.29
C CYS A 222 8.68 2.93 10.74
N SER A 223 9.05 2.97 9.46
CA SER A 223 9.51 4.19 8.82
C SER A 223 8.44 5.29 8.80
N THR A 224 7.17 4.96 8.56
CA THR A 224 6.09 5.96 8.49
C THR A 224 5.89 6.65 9.83
N SER A 225 5.79 5.89 10.93
CA SER A 225 5.62 6.49 12.26
C SER A 225 6.74 7.47 12.58
N HIS A 226 8.00 7.08 12.36
CA HIS A 226 9.16 7.92 12.65
C HIS A 226 9.30 9.08 11.67
N TYR A 227 9.01 8.88 10.39
CA TYR A 227 9.07 9.92 9.36
C TYR A 227 8.14 11.09 9.64
N PHE A 228 6.97 10.83 10.23
CA PHE A 228 6.00 11.84 10.67
C PHE A 228 6.12 12.19 12.17
N GLY A 229 7.29 11.95 12.79
CA GLY A 229 7.58 12.36 14.16
C GLY A 229 6.78 11.62 15.23
N LYS A 230 6.42 10.36 14.97
CA LYS A 230 5.64 9.49 15.88
C LYS A 230 4.28 10.10 16.26
N ARG A 231 3.69 10.84 15.36
CA ARG A 231 2.40 11.52 15.53
C ARG A 231 1.48 11.22 14.36
N TYR A 232 0.20 11.35 14.62
CA TYR A 232 -0.83 11.39 13.59
C TYR A 232 -1.21 12.85 13.31
N THR A 233 -1.23 13.23 12.04
CA THR A 233 -1.65 14.56 11.58
C THR A 233 -2.94 14.39 10.77
N PRO A 234 -4.11 14.70 11.34
CA PRO A 234 -5.38 14.58 10.63
C PRO A 234 -5.52 15.66 9.56
N PHE A 235 -5.98 15.26 8.37
CA PHE A 235 -6.46 16.19 7.32
C PHE A 235 -7.95 16.45 7.46
N VAL A 236 -8.70 15.43 7.88
CA VAL A 236 -10.14 15.49 8.15
C VAL A 236 -10.43 14.83 9.50
N PRO A 237 -10.44 15.62 10.60
CA PRO A 237 -10.62 15.08 11.94
C PRO A 237 -12.06 14.68 12.28
N ASP A 238 -13.06 15.30 11.66
CA ASP A 238 -14.47 15.01 11.90
C ASP A 238 -14.96 13.82 11.07
N GLY A 239 -15.59 12.82 11.72
CA GLY A 239 -16.02 11.59 11.04
C GLY A 239 -17.18 11.80 10.07
N ARG A 240 -18.06 12.75 10.33
CA ARG A 240 -19.19 13.08 9.43
C ARG A 240 -18.70 13.83 8.20
N GLU A 241 -17.72 14.71 8.38
CA GLU A 241 -17.07 15.39 7.26
C GLU A 241 -16.29 14.38 6.40
N LEU A 242 -15.56 13.47 7.04
CA LEU A 242 -14.85 12.39 6.36
C LEU A 242 -15.80 11.49 5.55
N PHE A 243 -16.99 11.18 6.09
CA PHE A 243 -18.00 10.42 5.35
C PHE A 243 -18.53 11.22 4.13
N ARG A 244 -18.80 12.54 4.28
CA ARG A 244 -19.21 13.37 3.15
C ARG A 244 -18.15 13.42 2.06
N LEU A 245 -16.88 13.53 2.43
CA LEU A 245 -15.75 13.46 1.50
C LEU A 245 -15.69 12.09 0.80
N ALA A 246 -15.85 11.01 1.56
CA ALA A 246 -15.87 9.65 1.03
C ALA A 246 -16.99 9.46 -0.02
N CYS A 247 -18.21 9.96 0.26
CA CYS A 247 -19.31 9.96 -0.70
C CYS A 247 -18.99 10.81 -1.93
N HIS A 248 -18.40 11.99 -1.76
CA HIS A 248 -18.00 12.83 -2.89
C HIS A 248 -17.00 12.10 -3.82
N ILE A 249 -16.00 11.42 -3.24
CA ILE A 249 -15.04 10.62 -4.02
C ILE A 249 -15.76 9.48 -4.73
N ALA A 250 -16.61 8.73 -4.04
CA ALA A 250 -17.37 7.62 -4.58
C ALA A 250 -18.24 8.05 -5.77
N ASP A 251 -18.99 9.13 -5.62
CA ASP A 251 -19.88 9.68 -6.66
C ASP A 251 -19.09 10.15 -7.89
N ARG A 252 -18.02 10.90 -7.67
CA ARG A 252 -17.14 11.37 -8.76
C ARG A 252 -16.44 10.21 -9.48
N ARG A 253 -16.16 9.13 -8.77
CA ARG A 253 -15.56 7.92 -9.31
C ARG A 253 -16.60 6.96 -9.90
N GLY A 254 -17.84 7.02 -9.42
CA GLY A 254 -18.92 6.09 -9.72
C GLY A 254 -18.60 4.67 -9.22
N ASP A 255 -17.97 4.57 -8.05
CA ASP A 255 -17.57 3.33 -7.38
C ASP A 255 -17.59 3.55 -5.87
N ASP A 256 -18.32 2.71 -5.14
CA ASP A 256 -18.48 2.81 -3.70
C ASP A 256 -17.31 2.22 -2.90
N ALA A 257 -16.30 1.68 -3.59
CA ALA A 257 -15.10 1.15 -2.98
C ALA A 257 -14.04 2.23 -2.77
N LEU A 258 -13.52 2.30 -1.54
CA LEU A 258 -12.46 3.23 -1.14
C LEU A 258 -11.29 2.48 -0.51
N PHE A 259 -10.10 2.88 -0.88
CA PHE A 259 -8.85 2.48 -0.24
C PHE A 259 -8.44 3.59 0.72
N VAL A 260 -8.56 3.31 2.02
CA VAL A 260 -8.29 4.29 3.07
C VAL A 260 -6.81 4.23 3.41
N MET A 261 -6.07 5.23 2.96
CA MET A 261 -4.63 5.38 3.22
C MET A 261 -4.42 6.13 4.54
N ASP A 262 -4.64 5.41 5.62
CA ASP A 262 -4.42 5.82 7.00
C ASP A 262 -3.74 4.64 7.71
N GLU A 263 -2.59 4.87 8.30
CA GLU A 263 -1.74 3.83 8.88
C GLU A 263 -2.42 3.04 10.02
N ASN A 264 -3.43 3.64 10.67
CA ASN A 264 -4.19 3.00 11.74
C ASN A 264 -5.57 3.67 11.89
N PHE A 265 -6.44 3.49 10.90
CA PHE A 265 -7.72 4.17 10.78
C PHE A 265 -8.61 4.08 12.03
N LEU A 266 -8.65 2.90 12.65
CA LEU A 266 -9.51 2.64 13.81
C LEU A 266 -8.93 3.18 15.12
N LYS A 267 -7.67 3.63 15.14
CA LYS A 267 -7.06 4.29 16.31
C LYS A 267 -7.82 5.58 16.67
N GLU A 268 -8.29 6.28 15.66
CA GLU A 268 -9.20 7.43 15.83
C GLU A 268 -10.66 6.93 15.95
N LYS A 269 -10.92 6.12 16.99
CA LYS A 269 -12.17 5.38 17.19
C LYS A 269 -13.41 6.25 17.07
N ARG A 270 -13.39 7.45 17.69
CA ARG A 270 -14.51 8.39 17.65
C ARG A 270 -14.84 8.81 16.20
N ARG A 271 -13.81 9.15 15.42
CA ARG A 271 -13.97 9.49 14.01
C ARG A 271 -14.57 8.33 13.21
N ALA A 272 -14.10 7.09 13.46
CA ALA A 272 -14.61 5.90 12.78
C ALA A 272 -16.08 5.60 13.14
N LEU A 273 -16.48 5.81 14.39
CA LEU A 273 -17.87 5.67 14.83
C LEU A 273 -18.76 6.77 14.24
N ASP A 274 -18.34 8.04 14.29
CA ASP A 274 -19.10 9.15 13.68
C ASP A 274 -19.28 8.96 12.16
N PHE A 275 -18.27 8.37 11.48
CA PHE A 275 -18.36 7.98 10.06
C PHE A 275 -19.41 6.87 9.86
N LEU A 276 -19.42 5.84 10.70
CA LEU A 276 -20.38 4.74 10.64
C LEU A 276 -21.81 5.24 10.89
N ASP A 277 -22.01 6.05 11.93
CA ASP A 277 -23.32 6.62 12.27
C ASP A 277 -23.89 7.44 11.10
N GLU A 278 -23.04 8.24 10.45
CA GLU A 278 -23.47 9.06 9.31
C GLU A 278 -23.77 8.20 8.08
N MET A 279 -23.03 7.11 7.86
CA MET A 279 -23.27 6.12 6.81
C MET A 279 -24.65 5.46 6.99
N GLU A 280 -24.98 5.03 8.22
CA GLU A 280 -26.26 4.39 8.56
C GLU A 280 -27.41 5.39 8.45
N ARG A 281 -27.23 6.60 8.98
CA ARG A 281 -28.24 7.67 8.92
C ARG A 281 -28.61 8.02 7.48
N ARG A 282 -27.62 8.03 6.57
CA ARG A 282 -27.84 8.34 5.13
C ARG A 282 -28.14 7.13 4.27
N ARG A 283 -28.10 5.93 4.83
CA ARG A 283 -28.29 4.66 4.10
C ARG A 283 -27.40 4.54 2.86
N ARG A 284 -26.15 5.02 2.98
CA ARG A 284 -25.16 5.00 1.89
C ARG A 284 -24.03 4.04 2.26
N TRP A 285 -23.97 2.88 1.58
CA TRP A 285 -23.14 1.74 1.97
C TRP A 285 -21.85 1.69 1.18
N LEU A 286 -20.80 2.34 1.70
CA LEU A 286 -19.46 2.29 1.12
C LEU A 286 -18.75 0.96 1.47
N THR A 287 -17.73 0.62 0.67
CA THR A 287 -16.83 -0.52 0.90
C THR A 287 -15.42 0.00 1.16
N LEU A 288 -14.79 -0.42 2.27
CA LEU A 288 -13.53 0.14 2.72
C LEU A 288 -12.42 -0.92 2.77
N HIS A 289 -11.25 -0.56 2.25
CA HIS A 289 -9.99 -1.27 2.47
C HIS A 289 -9.21 -0.46 3.52
N LEU A 290 -8.87 -1.07 4.65
CA LEU A 290 -8.35 -0.40 5.82
C LEU A 290 -6.99 -0.95 6.25
N PHE A 291 -6.19 -0.09 6.89
CA PHE A 291 -5.08 -0.49 7.75
C PHE A 291 -5.46 -0.24 9.20
N SER A 292 -5.18 -1.19 10.07
CA SER A 292 -5.34 -0.96 11.51
C SER A 292 -4.51 -1.94 12.34
N SER A 293 -4.18 -1.54 13.56
CA SER A 293 -3.56 -2.43 14.53
C SER A 293 -4.62 -3.33 15.18
N ALA A 294 -4.19 -4.51 15.63
CA ALA A 294 -5.10 -5.53 16.15
C ALA A 294 -5.83 -5.07 17.42
N ASP A 295 -5.16 -4.32 18.31
CA ASP A 295 -5.80 -3.69 19.48
C ASP A 295 -6.94 -2.75 19.10
N SER A 296 -6.73 -1.92 18.06
CA SER A 296 -7.75 -0.99 17.57
C SER A 296 -8.92 -1.72 16.90
N VAL A 297 -8.65 -2.84 16.22
CA VAL A 297 -9.69 -3.71 15.63
C VAL A 297 -10.58 -4.32 16.71
N LEU A 298 -9.98 -4.86 17.77
CA LEU A 298 -10.71 -5.43 18.89
C LEU A 298 -11.53 -4.37 19.66
N ASP A 299 -10.92 -3.19 19.89
CA ASP A 299 -11.60 -2.09 20.58
C ASP A 299 -12.78 -1.53 19.78
N PHE A 300 -12.67 -1.47 18.43
CA PHE A 300 -13.77 -1.04 17.55
C PHE A 300 -14.88 -2.10 17.44
N GLY A 301 -14.50 -3.36 17.47
CA GLY A 301 -15.39 -4.52 17.38
C GLY A 301 -15.65 -5.01 15.95
N VAL A 302 -15.62 -6.33 15.76
CA VAL A 302 -15.76 -6.97 14.44
C VAL A 302 -17.15 -6.72 13.82
N ASP A 303 -18.20 -6.68 14.62
CA ASP A 303 -19.55 -6.39 14.10
C ASP A 303 -19.66 -4.94 13.58
N ASN A 304 -19.04 -3.98 14.26
CA ASN A 304 -18.95 -2.60 13.75
C ASN A 304 -18.14 -2.52 12.44
N LEU A 305 -17.08 -3.33 12.30
CA LEU A 305 -16.33 -3.41 11.04
C LEU A 305 -17.18 -3.91 9.88
N VAL A 306 -18.04 -4.93 10.12
CA VAL A 306 -18.99 -5.39 9.11
C VAL A 306 -19.91 -4.25 8.70
N ARG A 307 -20.50 -3.55 9.66
CA ARG A 307 -21.42 -2.42 9.42
C ARG A 307 -20.71 -1.29 8.69
N LEU A 308 -19.48 -0.94 9.09
CA LEU A 308 -18.62 0.06 8.45
C LEU A 308 -18.30 -0.29 6.98
N GLY A 309 -18.43 -1.55 6.60
CA GLY A 309 -18.12 -2.02 5.25
C GLY A 309 -16.66 -2.34 5.01
N ALA A 310 -15.95 -2.71 6.06
CA ALA A 310 -14.59 -3.23 5.90
C ALA A 310 -14.60 -4.46 4.98
N HIS A 311 -13.82 -4.38 3.91
CA HIS A 311 -13.67 -5.45 2.93
C HIS A 311 -12.32 -6.15 3.05
N LEU A 312 -11.27 -5.37 3.18
CA LEU A 312 -9.91 -5.82 3.40
C LEU A 312 -9.35 -5.07 4.60
N LEU A 313 -8.76 -5.80 5.52
CA LEU A 313 -8.10 -5.26 6.68
C LEU A 313 -6.63 -5.71 6.69
N TRP A 314 -5.71 -4.75 6.69
CA TRP A 314 -4.29 -5.01 6.82
C TRP A 314 -3.88 -4.89 8.29
N ILE A 315 -3.36 -5.99 8.86
CA ILE A 315 -3.00 -6.11 10.27
C ILE A 315 -1.55 -6.57 10.40
N GLY A 316 -0.77 -5.89 11.26
CA GLY A 316 0.57 -6.33 11.61
C GLY A 316 0.54 -7.38 12.73
N VAL A 317 0.82 -8.63 12.39
CA VAL A 317 1.02 -9.74 13.34
C VAL A 317 2.44 -9.71 13.91
N GLU A 318 3.40 -9.37 13.08
CA GLU A 318 4.83 -9.19 13.29
C GLU A 318 5.54 -10.52 13.60
N SER A 319 5.58 -10.96 14.87
CA SER A 319 6.27 -12.18 15.32
C SER A 319 5.53 -12.81 16.50
N LEU A 320 5.56 -14.13 16.59
CA LEU A 320 5.07 -14.90 17.75
C LEU A 320 6.16 -15.03 18.83
N THR A 321 7.39 -15.35 18.41
CA THR A 321 8.51 -15.71 19.30
C THR A 321 9.23 -14.51 19.87
N GLY A 322 9.01 -13.31 19.30
CA GLY A 322 9.67 -12.07 19.69
C GLY A 322 8.95 -11.26 20.75
N PRO A 323 9.54 -10.11 21.13
CA PRO A 323 8.88 -9.17 22.02
C PRO A 323 7.58 -8.69 21.40
N ARG A 324 6.49 -8.82 22.16
CA ARG A 324 5.17 -8.37 21.68
C ARG A 324 5.08 -6.84 21.71
N TYR A 325 4.84 -6.25 20.56
CA TYR A 325 4.51 -4.81 20.46
C TYR A 325 3.23 -4.51 21.22
N ALA A 326 3.11 -3.30 21.79
CA ALA A 326 1.95 -2.89 22.59
C ALA A 326 0.62 -3.13 21.86
N LYS A 327 0.59 -2.84 20.56
CA LYS A 327 -0.57 -3.04 19.66
C LYS A 327 -1.04 -4.49 19.50
N ASN A 328 -0.22 -5.47 19.88
CA ASN A 328 -0.49 -6.90 19.76
C ASN A 328 -0.63 -7.60 21.12
N ARG A 329 -0.53 -6.84 22.22
CA ARG A 329 -0.57 -7.41 23.56
C ARG A 329 -1.99 -7.96 23.87
N GLY A 330 -2.08 -9.22 24.28
CA GLY A 330 -3.34 -9.85 24.62
C GLY A 330 -4.23 -10.21 23.44
N VAL A 331 -3.77 -10.07 22.21
CA VAL A 331 -4.54 -10.43 21.01
C VAL A 331 -4.38 -11.93 20.71
N ASP A 332 -5.51 -12.62 20.59
CA ASP A 332 -5.58 -13.93 19.95
C ASP A 332 -5.82 -13.74 18.44
N PHE A 333 -4.74 -13.85 17.66
CA PHE A 333 -4.83 -13.68 16.21
C PHE A 333 -5.55 -14.83 15.53
N GLN A 334 -5.54 -16.04 16.10
CA GLN A 334 -6.28 -17.18 15.54
C GLN A 334 -7.79 -16.92 15.57
N GLU A 335 -8.28 -16.48 16.72
CA GLU A 335 -9.69 -16.11 16.87
C GLU A 335 -10.04 -14.89 16.02
N LEU A 336 -9.20 -13.85 16.04
CA LEU A 336 -9.46 -12.59 15.33
C LEU A 336 -9.54 -12.79 13.81
N VAL A 337 -8.56 -13.47 13.20
CA VAL A 337 -8.53 -13.71 11.76
C VAL A 337 -9.70 -14.61 11.33
N ALA A 338 -10.00 -15.66 12.09
CA ALA A 338 -11.15 -16.51 11.85
C ALA A 338 -12.46 -15.71 11.91
N ALA A 339 -12.66 -14.89 12.94
CA ALA A 339 -13.85 -14.06 13.12
C ALA A 339 -14.03 -13.05 11.98
N LEU A 340 -12.96 -12.41 11.51
CA LEU A 340 -13.00 -11.49 10.38
C LEU A 340 -13.40 -12.20 9.08
N ARG A 341 -12.73 -13.31 8.77
CA ARG A 341 -13.00 -14.09 7.55
C ARG A 341 -14.41 -14.68 7.53
N ASP A 342 -14.92 -15.16 8.67
CA ASP A 342 -16.29 -15.67 8.78
C ASP A 342 -17.35 -14.60 8.54
N ARG A 343 -16.97 -13.33 8.68
CA ARG A 343 -17.84 -12.18 8.39
C ARG A 343 -17.56 -11.55 7.01
N GLY A 344 -16.73 -12.18 6.19
CA GLY A 344 -16.43 -11.73 4.83
C GLY A 344 -15.43 -10.57 4.74
N ILE A 345 -14.69 -10.32 5.83
CA ILE A 345 -13.60 -9.33 5.85
C ILE A 345 -12.31 -10.06 5.55
N SER A 346 -11.73 -9.79 4.40
CA SER A 346 -10.44 -10.36 4.01
C SER A 346 -9.31 -9.77 4.85
N VAL A 347 -8.34 -10.61 5.21
CA VAL A 347 -7.21 -10.22 6.05
C VAL A 347 -5.91 -10.29 5.26
N LEU A 348 -5.13 -9.19 5.29
CA LEU A 348 -3.74 -9.17 4.93
C LEU A 348 -2.91 -9.11 6.22
N ALA A 349 -2.22 -10.20 6.53
CA ALA A 349 -1.35 -10.29 7.70
C ALA A 349 0.09 -9.92 7.31
N SER A 350 0.73 -9.01 8.08
CA SER A 350 2.16 -8.72 7.94
C SER A 350 2.97 -9.41 9.01
N SER A 351 4.10 -10.01 8.62
CA SER A 351 5.05 -10.65 9.52
C SER A 351 6.48 -10.26 9.21
N ILE A 352 7.28 -10.11 10.26
CA ILE A 352 8.68 -9.72 10.19
C ILE A 352 9.55 -10.95 10.45
N LEU A 353 10.37 -11.31 9.47
CA LEU A 353 11.32 -12.39 9.54
C LEU A 353 12.75 -11.86 9.77
N CYS A 354 13.62 -12.72 10.28
CA CYS A 354 15.00 -12.37 10.63
C CYS A 354 15.07 -11.14 11.54
N ALA A 355 14.16 -11.04 12.53
CA ALA A 355 14.31 -10.14 13.66
C ALA A 355 15.44 -10.64 14.56
N GLU A 356 16.04 -9.78 15.40
CA GLU A 356 17.27 -10.09 16.16
C GLU A 356 17.16 -11.36 17.04
N HIS A 357 15.96 -11.66 17.52
CA HIS A 357 15.68 -12.87 18.34
C HIS A 357 15.54 -14.15 17.52
N HIS A 358 15.40 -14.04 16.19
CA HIS A 358 15.25 -15.21 15.34
C HIS A 358 16.57 -15.97 15.20
N THR A 359 16.45 -17.27 15.19
CA THR A 359 17.53 -18.24 14.89
C THR A 359 17.00 -19.26 13.88
N PRO A 360 17.84 -20.04 13.21
CA PRO A 360 17.39 -21.14 12.36
C PRO A 360 16.44 -22.14 13.07
N GLN A 361 16.53 -22.24 14.42
CA GLN A 361 15.74 -23.17 15.23
C GLN A 361 14.33 -22.64 15.54
N ASN A 362 14.14 -21.31 15.65
CA ASN A 362 12.84 -20.75 16.08
C ASN A 362 12.07 -20.02 14.98
N ILE A 363 12.71 -19.58 13.89
CA ILE A 363 12.05 -18.79 12.85
C ILE A 363 10.91 -19.55 12.16
N GLN A 364 11.02 -20.88 12.08
CA GLN A 364 9.96 -21.72 11.51
C GLN A 364 8.67 -21.65 12.32
N GLN A 365 8.75 -21.47 13.64
CA GLN A 365 7.58 -21.32 14.51
C GLN A 365 6.77 -20.06 14.15
N ASP A 366 7.43 -18.96 13.84
CA ASP A 366 6.78 -17.72 13.41
C ASP A 366 6.10 -17.88 12.04
N ILE A 367 6.79 -18.57 11.11
CA ILE A 367 6.23 -18.86 9.78
C ILE A 367 5.00 -19.77 9.91
N ASP A 368 5.10 -20.88 10.66
CA ASP A 368 4.01 -21.82 10.88
C ASP A 368 2.81 -21.14 11.53
N TYR A 369 3.07 -20.27 12.50
CA TYR A 369 2.03 -19.51 13.17
C TYR A 369 1.26 -18.61 12.20
N VAL A 370 1.94 -17.76 11.44
CA VAL A 370 1.29 -16.81 10.52
C VAL A 370 0.59 -17.54 9.38
N VAL A 371 1.18 -18.61 8.85
CA VAL A 371 0.54 -19.47 7.83
C VAL A 371 -0.69 -20.17 8.43
N GLY A 372 -0.60 -20.65 9.69
CA GLY A 372 -1.70 -21.30 10.40
C GLY A 372 -2.90 -20.41 10.73
N LEU A 373 -2.73 -19.08 10.73
CA LEU A 373 -3.83 -18.13 10.82
C LEU A 373 -4.75 -18.15 9.58
N GLU A 374 -4.29 -18.72 8.48
CA GLU A 374 -4.98 -18.79 7.18
C GLU A 374 -5.48 -17.43 6.66
N PRO A 375 -4.74 -16.32 6.73
CA PRO A 375 -5.20 -15.05 6.21
C PRO A 375 -5.33 -15.09 4.69
N ASP A 376 -6.07 -14.16 4.08
CA ASP A 376 -6.27 -14.12 2.62
C ASP A 376 -4.98 -13.77 1.87
N LEU A 377 -4.16 -12.94 2.48
CA LEU A 377 -2.90 -12.43 1.96
C LEU A 377 -1.87 -12.40 3.09
N ILE A 378 -0.60 -12.69 2.78
CA ILE A 378 0.49 -12.54 3.76
C ILE A 378 1.59 -11.66 3.15
N GLN A 379 2.07 -10.71 3.94
CA GLN A 379 3.30 -9.99 3.67
C GLN A 379 4.40 -10.48 4.61
N PHE A 380 5.34 -11.27 4.11
CA PHE A 380 6.59 -11.56 4.80
C PHE A 380 7.66 -10.54 4.43
N MET A 381 8.31 -9.96 5.43
CA MET A 381 9.38 -8.97 5.25
C MET A 381 10.57 -9.34 6.12
N LEU A 382 11.77 -9.25 5.57
CA LEU A 382 12.99 -9.27 6.39
C LEU A 382 13.08 -7.96 7.17
N LEU A 383 13.45 -8.04 8.45
CA LEU A 383 13.65 -6.86 9.28
C LEU A 383 14.70 -5.94 8.64
N THR A 384 14.28 -4.76 8.24
CA THR A 384 15.14 -3.80 7.54
C THR A 384 15.27 -2.54 8.38
N ALA A 385 16.50 -2.17 8.71
CA ALA A 385 16.79 -0.94 9.43
C ALA A 385 16.70 0.27 8.47
N LEU A 386 15.49 0.84 8.36
CA LEU A 386 15.24 1.98 7.46
C LEU A 386 15.64 3.31 8.13
N PRO A 387 16.16 4.28 7.36
CA PRO A 387 16.51 5.60 7.89
C PRO A 387 15.38 6.22 8.74
N VAL A 388 15.73 7.04 9.71
CA VAL A 388 14.92 7.72 10.75
C VAL A 388 14.28 6.79 11.79
N THR A 389 14.26 5.48 11.62
CA THR A 389 13.67 4.56 12.60
C THR A 389 14.56 4.38 13.83
N ALA A 390 13.96 4.05 14.98
CA ALA A 390 14.73 3.73 16.18
C ALA A 390 15.60 2.48 15.96
N LEU A 391 15.11 1.53 15.17
CA LEU A 391 15.88 0.36 14.75
C LEU A 391 17.14 0.77 13.97
N TYR A 392 17.04 1.71 13.03
CA TYR A 392 18.20 2.20 12.29
C TYR A 392 19.24 2.80 13.22
N GLN A 393 18.80 3.65 14.14
CA GLN A 393 19.71 4.28 15.11
C GLN A 393 20.40 3.25 16.01
N ASP A 394 19.65 2.28 16.53
CA ASP A 394 20.23 1.20 17.34
C ASP A 394 21.29 0.40 16.55
N ARG A 395 20.97 0.02 15.31
CA ARG A 395 21.92 -0.73 14.47
C ARG A 395 23.14 0.10 14.08
N HIS A 396 22.96 1.40 13.88
CA HIS A 396 24.06 2.33 13.64
C HIS A 396 24.99 2.43 14.86
N ASP A 397 24.45 2.69 16.06
CA ASP A 397 25.21 2.91 17.28
C ASP A 397 25.96 1.64 17.75
N ARG A 398 25.38 0.49 17.46
CA ARG A 398 26.01 -0.83 17.70
C ARG A 398 26.98 -1.25 16.59
N GLY A 399 27.20 -0.45 15.55
CA GLY A 399 28.07 -0.76 14.42
C GLY A 399 27.60 -1.95 13.56
N LEU A 400 26.31 -2.26 13.61
CA LEU A 400 25.70 -3.40 12.92
C LEU A 400 25.22 -3.07 11.51
N LEU A 401 25.04 -1.79 11.16
CA LEU A 401 24.61 -1.40 9.80
C LEU A 401 25.65 -1.83 8.76
N ARG A 402 25.17 -2.35 7.65
CA ARG A 402 25.96 -2.77 6.51
C ARG A 402 26.00 -1.68 5.44
N ARG A 403 27.08 -0.92 5.41
CA ARG A 403 27.28 0.17 4.43
C ARG A 403 27.67 -0.35 3.04
N ASP A 404 28.07 -1.62 2.93
CA ASP A 404 28.34 -2.34 1.69
C ASP A 404 27.07 -2.72 0.92
N VAL A 405 25.92 -2.82 1.59
CA VAL A 405 24.62 -3.09 0.96
C VAL A 405 24.07 -1.83 0.32
N PRO A 406 23.90 -1.80 -1.01
CA PRO A 406 23.36 -0.62 -1.68
C PRO A 406 21.92 -0.32 -1.27
N TYR A 407 21.51 0.95 -1.27
CA TYR A 407 20.15 1.35 -0.91
C TYR A 407 19.06 0.66 -1.75
N ALA A 408 19.38 0.23 -2.97
CA ALA A 408 18.45 -0.53 -3.82
C ALA A 408 17.99 -1.85 -3.20
N GLU A 409 18.75 -2.40 -2.25
CA GLU A 409 18.43 -3.63 -1.53
C GLU A 409 17.73 -3.39 -0.18
N TRP A 410 17.53 -2.13 0.23
CA TRP A 410 16.90 -1.80 1.52
C TRP A 410 15.37 -1.83 1.41
N HIS A 411 14.84 -2.98 1.04
CA HIS A 411 13.40 -3.19 0.80
C HIS A 411 12.82 -4.42 1.53
N GLY A 412 13.63 -5.14 2.32
CA GLY A 412 13.16 -6.27 3.13
C GLY A 412 12.72 -7.51 2.34
N GLN A 413 13.09 -7.63 1.05
CA GLN A 413 12.65 -8.74 0.20
C GLN A 413 13.80 -9.64 -0.28
N LYS A 414 15.04 -9.34 0.13
CA LYS A 414 16.20 -10.12 -0.31
C LYS A 414 17.35 -10.14 0.69
N LEU A 415 17.88 -8.98 1.07
CA LEU A 415 19.05 -8.85 1.90
C LEU A 415 18.72 -8.17 3.23
N LEU A 416 19.52 -8.48 4.26
CA LEU A 416 19.56 -7.72 5.50
C LEU A 416 20.56 -6.56 5.34
N ASN A 417 20.14 -5.35 5.64
CA ASN A 417 21.02 -4.17 5.63
C ASN A 417 21.75 -3.95 6.96
N TRP A 418 21.76 -4.97 7.80
CA TRP A 418 22.48 -5.02 9.07
C TRP A 418 23.02 -6.43 9.34
N ARG A 419 24.05 -6.53 10.19
CA ARG A 419 24.67 -7.82 10.57
C ARG A 419 23.79 -8.52 11.58
N HIS A 420 23.12 -9.58 11.15
CA HIS A 420 22.30 -10.43 12.01
C HIS A 420 23.18 -11.47 12.71
N PRO A 421 22.96 -11.76 14.02
CA PRO A 421 23.79 -12.73 14.75
C PRO A 421 23.69 -14.17 14.23
N ALA A 422 22.58 -14.55 13.59
CA ALA A 422 22.29 -15.94 13.23
C ALA A 422 22.03 -16.18 11.72
N PHE A 423 21.83 -15.13 10.91
CA PHE A 423 21.50 -15.29 9.49
C PHE A 423 22.44 -14.49 8.59
N GLY A 424 23.00 -15.16 7.58
CA GLY A 424 23.62 -14.53 6.42
C GLY A 424 22.61 -14.18 5.33
N ASP A 425 23.05 -13.51 4.25
CA ASP A 425 22.18 -13.04 3.18
C ASP A 425 21.48 -14.19 2.44
N ALA A 426 22.21 -15.25 2.09
CA ALA A 426 21.65 -16.39 1.38
C ALA A 426 20.61 -17.16 2.23
N GLU A 427 20.84 -17.24 3.53
CA GLU A 427 19.92 -17.87 4.47
C GLU A 427 18.66 -17.03 4.66
N ALA A 428 18.81 -15.72 4.85
CA ALA A 428 17.66 -14.81 4.98
C ALA A 428 16.76 -14.83 3.75
N GLU A 429 17.33 -14.78 2.54
CA GLU A 429 16.57 -14.90 1.30
C GLU A 429 15.89 -16.27 1.17
N THR A 430 16.58 -17.36 1.55
CA THR A 430 16.04 -18.71 1.51
C THR A 430 14.84 -18.86 2.44
N VAL A 431 14.95 -18.38 3.68
CA VAL A 431 13.85 -18.38 4.66
C VAL A 431 12.65 -17.59 4.13
N LEU A 432 12.87 -16.39 3.59
CA LEU A 432 11.80 -15.58 3.05
C LEU A 432 11.07 -16.28 1.88
N ARG A 433 11.83 -16.89 0.97
CA ARG A 433 11.25 -17.62 -0.17
C ARG A 433 10.50 -18.88 0.29
N ALA A 434 11.02 -19.57 1.29
CA ALA A 434 10.37 -20.75 1.87
C ALA A 434 9.06 -20.38 2.56
N ALA A 435 9.01 -19.27 3.31
CA ALA A 435 7.78 -18.78 3.94
C ALA A 435 6.66 -18.50 2.92
N PHE A 436 6.94 -17.77 1.83
CA PHE A 436 5.96 -17.53 0.77
C PHE A 436 5.53 -18.82 0.06
N ARG A 437 6.44 -19.76 -0.15
CA ARG A 437 6.13 -21.06 -0.75
C ARG A 437 5.22 -21.87 0.16
N GLN A 438 5.54 -21.95 1.45
CA GLN A 438 4.75 -22.66 2.44
C GLN A 438 3.33 -22.11 2.51
N ASP A 439 3.17 -20.77 2.57
CA ASP A 439 1.84 -20.15 2.53
C ASP A 439 1.04 -20.57 1.30
N TYR A 440 1.67 -20.56 0.13
CA TYR A 440 1.00 -20.94 -1.11
C TYR A 440 0.62 -22.43 -1.14
N GLU A 441 1.51 -23.32 -0.69
CA GLU A 441 1.30 -24.78 -0.69
C GLU A 441 0.26 -25.22 0.35
N VAL A 442 0.17 -24.53 1.48
CA VAL A 442 -0.75 -24.87 2.58
C VAL A 442 -2.11 -24.20 2.41
N ASN A 443 -2.12 -22.90 2.09
CA ASN A 443 -3.31 -22.06 2.12
C ASN A 443 -3.93 -21.82 0.73
N SER A 444 -3.34 -22.35 -0.33
CA SER A 444 -3.74 -22.07 -1.71
C SER A 444 -3.42 -20.64 -2.15
N SER A 445 -3.83 -20.28 -3.37
CA SER A 445 -3.63 -18.93 -3.88
C SER A 445 -4.49 -17.89 -3.15
N SER A 446 -4.01 -16.65 -3.09
CA SER A 446 -4.77 -15.53 -2.52
C SER A 446 -6.10 -15.31 -3.24
N ILE A 447 -6.20 -15.58 -4.55
CA ILE A 447 -7.46 -15.50 -5.30
C ILE A 447 -8.49 -16.49 -4.75
N TYR A 448 -8.08 -17.73 -4.44
CA TYR A 448 -8.94 -18.73 -3.81
C TYR A 448 -9.41 -18.24 -2.43
N ARG A 449 -8.49 -17.80 -1.58
CA ARG A 449 -8.77 -17.35 -0.20
C ARG A 449 -9.75 -16.16 -0.18
N LEU A 450 -9.55 -15.16 -1.06
CA LEU A 450 -10.48 -14.02 -1.20
C LEU A 450 -11.90 -14.48 -1.61
N ALA A 451 -11.99 -15.46 -2.51
CA ALA A 451 -13.28 -16.04 -2.90
C ALA A 451 -13.94 -16.81 -1.74
N GLU A 452 -13.16 -17.59 -1.00
CA GLU A 452 -13.62 -18.36 0.16
C GLU A 452 -14.12 -17.43 1.27
N THR A 453 -13.36 -16.37 1.61
CA THR A 453 -13.75 -15.39 2.62
C THR A 453 -15.05 -14.65 2.23
N ALA A 454 -15.19 -14.23 0.98
CA ALA A 454 -16.42 -13.62 0.50
C ALA A 454 -17.61 -14.58 0.63
N TRP A 455 -17.42 -15.86 0.28
CA TRP A 455 -18.43 -16.92 0.45
C TRP A 455 -18.80 -17.14 1.91
N ARG A 456 -17.80 -17.27 2.82
CA ARG A 456 -18.02 -17.47 4.27
C ARG A 456 -18.87 -16.34 4.83
N GLY A 457 -18.51 -15.09 4.53
CA GLY A 457 -19.24 -13.92 4.99
C GLY A 457 -20.68 -13.86 4.45
N TYR A 458 -20.88 -14.16 3.16
CA TYR A 458 -22.21 -14.28 2.58
C TYR A 458 -23.04 -15.34 3.30
N ALA A 459 -22.50 -16.54 3.50
CA ALA A 459 -23.19 -17.64 4.16
C ALA A 459 -23.53 -17.31 5.62
N THR A 460 -22.62 -16.67 6.34
CA THR A 460 -22.83 -16.23 7.73
C THR A 460 -23.95 -15.20 7.82
N LEU A 461 -23.90 -14.14 7.00
CA LEU A 461 -24.96 -13.13 7.00
C LEU A 461 -26.30 -13.67 6.49
N SER A 462 -26.30 -14.61 5.55
CA SER A 462 -27.54 -15.23 5.06
C SER A 462 -28.28 -16.01 6.14
N ARG A 463 -27.56 -16.62 7.09
CA ARG A 463 -28.13 -17.37 8.23
C ARG A 463 -28.51 -16.49 9.42
N ARG A 464 -28.02 -15.24 9.48
CA ARG A 464 -28.28 -14.33 10.61
C ARG A 464 -29.75 -13.87 10.59
N PRO A 465 -30.54 -14.12 11.63
CA PRO A 465 -31.92 -13.62 11.73
C PRO A 465 -31.92 -12.10 11.98
N GLY A 466 -33.01 -11.43 11.64
CA GLY A 466 -33.22 -10.02 11.99
C GLY A 466 -32.21 -9.05 11.35
N ARG A 467 -31.77 -9.31 10.11
CA ARG A 467 -30.90 -8.37 9.38
C ARG A 467 -31.61 -7.07 9.15
N ASP A 468 -30.98 -5.98 9.57
CA ASP A 468 -31.36 -4.63 9.18
C ASP A 468 -30.89 -4.30 7.75
N GLU A 469 -31.21 -3.11 7.28
CA GLU A 469 -30.88 -2.66 5.93
C GLU A 469 -29.37 -2.63 5.67
N CYS A 470 -28.56 -2.27 6.69
CA CYS A 470 -27.10 -2.28 6.58
C CYS A 470 -26.57 -3.69 6.33
N LEU A 471 -26.94 -4.64 7.17
CA LEU A 471 -26.49 -6.03 7.05
C LEU A 471 -27.00 -6.69 5.76
N GLU A 472 -28.21 -6.32 5.29
CA GLU A 472 -28.72 -6.81 4.02
C GLU A 472 -27.94 -6.23 2.83
N ALA A 473 -27.53 -4.96 2.89
CA ALA A 473 -26.65 -4.37 1.90
C ALA A 473 -25.26 -5.06 1.88
N ARG A 474 -24.70 -5.36 3.07
CA ARG A 474 -23.42 -6.12 3.17
C ARG A 474 -23.54 -7.53 2.60
N ARG A 475 -24.65 -8.23 2.89
CA ARG A 475 -24.92 -9.55 2.33
C ARG A 475 -24.96 -9.52 0.80
N ARG A 476 -25.63 -8.53 0.20
CA ARG A 476 -25.68 -8.35 -1.27
C ARG A 476 -24.28 -8.07 -1.85
N GLN A 477 -23.51 -7.18 -1.24
CA GLN A 477 -22.14 -6.90 -1.65
C GLN A 477 -21.25 -8.15 -1.62
N LEU A 478 -21.39 -8.98 -0.57
CA LEU A 478 -20.65 -10.25 -0.48
C LEU A 478 -21.11 -11.27 -1.52
N ALA A 479 -22.40 -11.34 -1.84
CA ALA A 479 -22.93 -12.19 -2.90
C ALA A 479 -22.31 -11.82 -4.27
N GLU A 480 -22.35 -10.55 -4.63
CA GLU A 480 -21.77 -10.04 -5.88
C GLU A 480 -20.28 -10.34 -5.97
N ARG A 481 -19.54 -10.12 -4.89
CA ARG A 481 -18.11 -10.39 -4.78
C ARG A 481 -17.79 -11.87 -4.93
N THR A 482 -18.56 -12.74 -4.25
CA THR A 482 -18.42 -14.19 -4.33
C THR A 482 -18.59 -14.66 -5.77
N VAL A 483 -19.63 -14.17 -6.45
CA VAL A 483 -19.90 -14.47 -7.85
C VAL A 483 -18.76 -13.96 -8.76
N CYS A 484 -18.26 -12.76 -8.51
CA CYS A 484 -17.16 -12.18 -9.29
C CYS A 484 -15.85 -13.00 -9.16
N TYR A 485 -15.46 -13.35 -7.95
CA TYR A 485 -14.25 -14.16 -7.73
C TYR A 485 -14.38 -15.58 -8.28
N SER A 486 -15.58 -16.16 -8.27
CA SER A 486 -15.79 -17.51 -8.79
C SER A 486 -15.50 -17.63 -10.30
N ASP A 487 -15.54 -16.54 -11.06
CA ASP A 487 -15.17 -16.55 -12.47
C ASP A 487 -13.68 -16.89 -12.69
N LEU A 488 -12.84 -16.74 -11.66
CA LEU A 488 -11.41 -17.08 -11.68
C LEU A 488 -11.08 -18.47 -11.12
N LEU A 489 -11.98 -19.11 -10.36
CA LEU A 489 -11.71 -20.41 -9.72
C LEU A 489 -11.32 -21.52 -10.72
N PRO A 490 -11.89 -21.59 -11.95
CA PRO A 490 -11.43 -22.56 -12.94
C PRO A 490 -9.99 -22.34 -13.43
N VAL A 491 -9.49 -21.09 -13.37
CA VAL A 491 -8.09 -20.79 -13.69
C VAL A 491 -7.21 -21.18 -12.49
N VAL A 492 -7.62 -20.86 -11.27
CA VAL A 492 -6.94 -21.29 -10.04
C VAL A 492 -6.78 -22.80 -10.02
N ALA A 493 -7.85 -23.56 -10.29
CA ALA A 493 -7.80 -25.01 -10.32
C ALA A 493 -6.86 -25.57 -11.42
N ARG A 494 -6.79 -24.92 -12.59
CA ARG A 494 -5.91 -25.35 -13.68
C ARG A 494 -4.42 -25.14 -13.37
N TYR A 495 -4.08 -24.08 -12.64
CA TYR A 495 -2.70 -23.69 -12.33
C TYR A 495 -2.39 -23.87 -10.84
N ALA A 496 -3.13 -24.74 -10.17
CA ALA A 496 -2.94 -25.06 -8.77
C ALA A 496 -1.53 -25.62 -8.51
N VAL A 497 -0.94 -25.23 -7.40
CA VAL A 497 0.41 -25.68 -7.00
C VAL A 497 0.46 -27.16 -6.63
N ASN A 498 -0.69 -27.69 -6.17
CA ASN A 498 -0.85 -29.11 -5.82
C ASN A 498 -2.31 -29.56 -6.02
N GLU A 499 -2.54 -30.87 -5.90
CA GLU A 499 -3.88 -31.45 -6.09
C GLU A 499 -4.86 -31.02 -4.98
N ARG A 500 -4.38 -30.79 -3.76
CA ARG A 500 -5.22 -30.30 -2.66
C ARG A 500 -5.83 -28.92 -2.99
N GLU A 501 -5.00 -27.97 -3.47
CA GLU A 501 -5.48 -26.67 -3.92
C GLU A 501 -6.47 -26.78 -5.06
N ARG A 502 -6.17 -27.61 -6.05
CA ARG A 502 -7.06 -27.86 -7.18
C ARG A 502 -8.43 -28.34 -6.71
N GLN A 503 -8.49 -29.30 -5.80
CA GLN A 503 -9.75 -29.83 -5.28
C GLN A 503 -10.50 -28.78 -4.44
N ARG A 504 -9.80 -27.99 -3.63
CA ARG A 504 -10.41 -26.89 -2.87
C ARG A 504 -11.08 -25.87 -3.80
N ALA A 505 -10.38 -25.42 -4.85
CA ALA A 505 -10.92 -24.48 -5.83
C ALA A 505 -12.16 -25.02 -6.55
N LEU A 506 -12.13 -26.27 -7.00
CA LEU A 506 -13.27 -26.92 -7.64
C LEU A 506 -14.44 -27.14 -6.68
N ALA A 507 -14.16 -27.48 -5.42
CA ALA A 507 -15.20 -27.66 -4.41
C ALA A 507 -15.91 -26.34 -4.08
N LEU A 508 -15.16 -25.26 -3.95
CA LEU A 508 -15.70 -23.91 -3.72
C LEU A 508 -16.54 -23.46 -4.93
N ASP A 509 -16.05 -23.64 -6.15
CA ASP A 509 -16.80 -23.30 -7.37
C ASP A 509 -18.14 -24.03 -7.44
N ARG A 510 -18.15 -25.37 -7.22
CA ARG A 510 -19.40 -26.15 -7.14
C ARG A 510 -20.33 -25.68 -6.02
N ARG A 511 -19.81 -25.24 -4.87
CA ARG A 511 -20.61 -24.71 -3.76
C ARG A 511 -21.29 -23.40 -4.15
N ILE A 512 -20.54 -22.50 -4.81
CA ILE A 512 -21.05 -21.23 -5.31
C ILE A 512 -22.10 -21.46 -6.41
N GLU A 513 -21.88 -22.41 -7.32
CA GLU A 513 -22.85 -22.77 -8.37
C GLU A 513 -24.15 -23.36 -7.80
N ARG A 514 -24.09 -24.10 -6.71
CA ARG A 514 -25.31 -24.62 -6.04
C ARG A 514 -26.15 -23.50 -5.43
N GLU A 515 -25.51 -22.46 -4.91
CA GLU A 515 -26.18 -21.35 -4.24
C GLU A 515 -26.71 -20.30 -5.23
N PHE A 516 -25.90 -19.91 -6.20
CA PHE A 516 -26.21 -18.81 -7.12
C PHE A 516 -26.65 -19.29 -8.52
N GLY A 517 -26.75 -20.59 -8.73
CA GLY A 517 -27.03 -21.17 -10.04
C GLY A 517 -25.80 -21.32 -10.92
N ARG A 518 -25.94 -22.09 -12.00
CA ARG A 518 -24.88 -22.26 -12.98
C ARG A 518 -24.59 -20.93 -13.71
N PRO A 519 -23.33 -20.69 -14.12
CA PRO A 519 -22.98 -19.48 -14.87
C PRO A 519 -23.80 -19.33 -16.15
N GLY A 520 -24.53 -18.24 -16.29
CA GLY A 520 -25.18 -17.88 -17.54
C GLY A 520 -24.17 -17.53 -18.64
N ALA A 521 -24.62 -17.34 -19.87
CA ALA A 521 -23.78 -17.16 -21.06
C ALA A 521 -22.67 -16.11 -20.90
N VAL A 522 -22.99 -14.95 -20.31
CA VAL A 522 -22.02 -13.87 -20.08
C VAL A 522 -20.93 -14.27 -19.08
N ARG A 523 -21.28 -14.95 -18.00
CA ARG A 523 -20.30 -15.44 -17.03
C ARG A 523 -19.45 -16.56 -17.62
N GLN A 524 -20.05 -17.46 -18.41
CA GLN A 524 -19.32 -18.52 -19.11
C GLN A 524 -18.30 -17.93 -20.10
N LEU A 525 -18.67 -16.85 -20.81
CA LEU A 525 -17.74 -16.13 -21.68
C LEU A 525 -16.59 -15.51 -20.88
N ARG A 526 -16.86 -14.88 -19.73
CA ARG A 526 -15.80 -14.34 -18.84
C ARG A 526 -14.85 -15.43 -18.34
N ARG A 527 -15.38 -16.58 -17.89
CA ARG A 527 -14.58 -17.75 -17.48
C ARG A 527 -13.68 -18.27 -18.59
N THR A 528 -14.22 -18.34 -19.81
CA THR A 528 -13.46 -18.77 -21.00
C THR A 528 -12.37 -17.75 -21.34
N ALA A 529 -12.71 -16.47 -21.36
CA ALA A 529 -11.74 -15.38 -21.57
C ALA A 529 -10.63 -15.41 -20.52
N ALA A 530 -10.96 -15.59 -19.23
CA ALA A 530 -9.97 -15.70 -18.17
C ALA A 530 -8.99 -16.85 -18.38
N ARG A 531 -9.47 -18.03 -18.84
CA ARG A 531 -8.60 -19.18 -19.17
C ARG A 531 -7.65 -18.87 -20.32
N VAL A 532 -8.15 -18.25 -21.41
CA VAL A 532 -7.34 -17.87 -22.57
C VAL A 532 -6.29 -16.83 -22.18
N LEU A 533 -6.67 -15.81 -21.42
CA LEU A 533 -5.77 -14.77 -20.94
C LEU A 533 -4.69 -15.33 -20.01
N ALA A 534 -5.07 -16.24 -19.10
CA ALA A 534 -4.12 -16.93 -18.23
C ALA A 534 -3.10 -17.75 -19.02
N ALA A 535 -3.55 -18.52 -20.04
CA ALA A 535 -2.66 -19.29 -20.89
C ALA A 535 -1.69 -18.39 -21.69
N ARG A 536 -2.20 -17.30 -22.26
CA ARG A 536 -1.38 -16.29 -22.95
C ARG A 536 -0.36 -15.66 -21.99
N TRP A 537 -0.76 -15.31 -20.79
CA TRP A 537 0.12 -14.70 -19.79
C TRP A 537 1.20 -15.69 -19.34
N ALA A 538 0.85 -16.95 -19.09
CA ALA A 538 1.80 -18.01 -18.76
C ALA A 538 2.88 -18.16 -19.83
N LEU A 539 2.47 -18.18 -21.11
CA LEU A 539 3.40 -18.25 -22.25
C LEU A 539 4.29 -17.01 -22.31
N ARG A 540 3.72 -15.81 -22.15
CA ARG A 540 4.50 -14.57 -22.15
C ARG A 540 5.56 -14.55 -21.05
N VAL A 541 5.17 -14.86 -19.81
CA VAL A 541 6.11 -14.88 -18.67
C VAL A 541 7.25 -15.86 -18.91
N ARG A 542 6.94 -17.02 -19.53
CA ARG A 542 7.95 -18.03 -19.87
C ARG A 542 8.93 -17.56 -20.96
N LEU A 543 8.48 -16.78 -21.95
CA LEU A 543 9.28 -16.37 -23.11
C LEU A 543 10.03 -15.04 -22.89
N VAL A 544 9.42 -14.08 -22.22
CA VAL A 544 9.89 -12.67 -22.18
C VAL A 544 10.06 -12.15 -20.74
N GLY A 545 9.69 -12.99 -19.75
CA GLY A 545 9.69 -12.56 -18.35
C GLY A 545 8.43 -11.75 -17.99
N ASP A 546 8.42 -11.24 -16.77
CA ASP A 546 7.26 -10.62 -16.14
C ASP A 546 7.43 -9.11 -15.87
N MET A 547 8.37 -8.48 -16.56
CA MET A 547 8.60 -7.04 -16.49
C MET A 547 7.33 -6.24 -16.74
N THR A 548 7.09 -5.23 -15.93
CA THR A 548 5.96 -4.32 -16.09
C THR A 548 6.39 -2.87 -16.11
N GLN A 549 5.79 -2.11 -17.01
CA GLN A 549 5.87 -0.66 -17.07
C GLN A 549 4.45 -0.11 -17.15
N PRO A 550 3.93 0.48 -16.07
CA PRO A 550 2.64 1.14 -16.11
C PRO A 550 2.66 2.29 -17.12
N ARG A 551 1.49 2.64 -17.64
CA ARG A 551 1.35 3.82 -18.48
C ARG A 551 1.77 5.06 -17.72
N THR A 552 2.64 5.90 -18.29
CA THR A 552 2.97 7.20 -17.73
C THR A 552 1.71 8.08 -17.65
N LEU A 553 1.46 8.64 -16.48
CA LEU A 553 0.36 9.57 -16.24
C LEU A 553 0.89 10.98 -16.14
N ILE A 554 0.20 11.92 -16.80
CA ILE A 554 0.50 13.34 -16.73
C ILE A 554 -0.77 14.07 -16.35
N THR A 555 -0.76 14.68 -15.19
CA THR A 555 -1.88 15.50 -14.70
C THR A 555 -1.38 16.95 -14.57
N ARG A 556 -2.14 17.90 -15.13
CA ARG A 556 -1.78 19.32 -15.09
C ARG A 556 -2.81 20.07 -14.25
N TYR A 557 -2.32 20.79 -13.27
CA TYR A 557 -3.09 21.65 -12.40
C TYR A 557 -2.88 23.10 -12.81
N THR A 558 -3.96 23.83 -12.98
CA THR A 558 -3.92 25.26 -13.31
C THR A 558 -4.54 26.04 -12.13
N PRO A 559 -3.92 27.09 -11.65
CA PRO A 559 -4.47 27.92 -10.58
C PRO A 559 -5.90 28.39 -10.91
N GLY A 560 -6.82 28.28 -9.95
CA GLY A 560 -8.20 28.72 -10.10
C GLY A 560 -9.12 27.84 -10.97
N ALA A 561 -8.60 26.80 -11.61
CA ALA A 561 -9.42 25.80 -12.29
C ALA A 561 -9.84 24.69 -11.30
N ALA A 562 -11.08 24.20 -11.42
CA ALA A 562 -11.47 22.98 -10.71
C ALA A 562 -10.52 21.86 -11.07
N ALA A 563 -10.14 21.03 -10.06
CA ALA A 563 -9.23 19.91 -10.28
C ALA A 563 -9.63 19.10 -11.52
N PRO A 564 -8.70 18.77 -12.42
CA PRO A 564 -9.02 17.97 -13.59
C PRO A 564 -9.63 16.65 -13.11
N ALA A 565 -10.87 16.37 -13.49
CA ALA A 565 -11.49 15.08 -13.24
C ALA A 565 -10.52 14.03 -13.79
N ALA A 566 -10.06 13.11 -12.93
CA ALA A 566 -9.20 12.01 -13.37
C ALA A 566 -9.88 11.37 -14.58
N ALA A 567 -9.26 11.45 -15.75
CA ALA A 567 -9.84 11.04 -17.01
C ALA A 567 -10.47 9.65 -16.82
N ALA A 568 -11.79 9.57 -16.90
CA ALA A 568 -12.48 8.31 -17.04
C ALA A 568 -11.80 7.60 -18.22
N ALA A 569 -11.51 6.30 -18.08
CA ALA A 569 -10.89 5.49 -19.10
C ALA A 569 -11.81 5.49 -20.35
N GLY A 570 -11.66 6.48 -21.20
CA GLY A 570 -12.44 6.71 -22.40
C GLY A 570 -11.52 7.09 -23.55
N LYS A 571 -11.48 6.21 -24.54
CA LYS A 571 -10.89 6.24 -25.88
C LYS A 571 -9.38 6.59 -25.96
N PRO A 572 -8.59 5.69 -26.62
CA PRO A 572 -7.18 5.96 -26.87
C PRO A 572 -7.07 7.15 -27.83
N ALA A 573 -6.37 8.19 -27.42
CA ALA A 573 -5.86 9.17 -28.35
C ALA A 573 -4.94 8.43 -29.34
N ARG A 574 -5.17 8.59 -30.62
CA ARG A 574 -4.32 8.04 -31.68
C ARG A 574 -2.87 8.42 -31.41
N GLU A 575 -2.02 7.42 -31.30
CA GLU A 575 -0.58 7.60 -31.29
C GLU A 575 -0.14 8.04 -32.69
N ASP A 576 0.37 9.27 -32.81
CA ASP A 576 1.22 9.62 -33.95
C ASP A 576 2.54 8.85 -33.81
N HIS A 577 2.64 7.78 -34.55
CA HIS A 577 3.92 7.12 -34.87
C HIS A 577 4.71 8.03 -35.82
N ARG A 578 5.63 8.81 -35.29
CA ARG A 578 6.83 9.28 -35.99
C ARG A 578 7.98 9.44 -35.00
#